data_c882c544a00ea70ec19a5a7dee9f2cbe
#
_entry.id   c882c544a00ea70ec19a5a7dee9f2cbe
#
_cell.length_a   1.000
_cell.length_b   1.000
_cell.length_c   1.000
_cell.angle_alpha   90.00
_cell.angle_beta   90.00
_cell.angle_gamma   90.00
#
_symmetry.space_group_name_H-M   'P 1'
#
loop_
_entity.id
_entity.type
_entity.pdbx_description
1 polymer ?
#
loop_
_entity_poly.entity_id
_entity_poly.type
_entity_poly.pdbx_seq_one_letter_code
_entity_poly.pdbx_strand_id
1 'polypeptide(L)'
;MAIPERWLNCPRKGTLIAGKFLPFKTPLGPKYNDQIPEENRFDVPMLFAYMASRQVTLGMVIDLTNTTRFYDKEEIEKNGAVHFKLQCKGHGAFPTIEQTSLFIKVCSNFVEKNPDKIIGVHCTHGFNRTGFLICAYLVENLDWGVDAAVTLFSQGRPPGIYKGDYIQELFNRYGDIQEAPPPPDLPDWCVGADDRDDDDGGSSGNNKGGGRNKNKRSGSDKQFMEGVEGVTVVTDFQKANHLRRKVEKMVGWNRQEFPGSQPVSMDRKNVNFLKDKYYWVSWKADGIRYMMLIDGPGEVYLFDRDHVVFAAPQLSFPNRKGPHRDTLVDGEMIIDVVNGKSHARYLIYDIIKYWGKPVGGCDFGWRRKCIHDEIIVPREAELQRGTIDRSQEPFGIREKPFWDITSAKKILDGSFSKELMHETDGLIFQPHNDPYIPGRCDIILKWKPPSMNSVDFRLKITTVRAEGCIPETCGLLFVGGQQQPFGQMKITKELKQYDNKIIECTYDPKKGWIFMRERTDKSFPNGYKTAVAVCQSITNPVTKEFLMGFIDNKAIKPTSSKRSAEGGHQKAGMPPPKQARGDAHHQPSHSQASGPGRPSGSLMPPPAPR
;
A
#
# COMPACT_ATOMS: atom_id res chain seq x y z
N MET A 1 -14.05 24.00 21.43
CA MET A 1 -13.29 23.40 20.29
C MET A 1 -12.14 22.61 20.89
N ALA A 2 -11.95 21.36 20.52
CA ALA A 2 -10.87 20.55 21.07
C ALA A 2 -9.49 21.02 20.55
N ILE A 3 -8.47 20.91 21.40
CA ILE A 3 -7.06 21.07 20.99
C ILE A 3 -6.68 19.88 20.08
N PRO A 4 -5.71 20.02 19.15
CA PRO A 4 -5.25 18.89 18.36
C PRO A 4 -4.64 17.81 19.26
N GLU A 5 -4.90 16.54 18.95
CA GLU A 5 -4.25 15.42 19.66
C GLU A 5 -2.73 15.56 19.60
N ARG A 6 -2.01 15.03 20.58
CA ARG A 6 -0.54 15.06 20.68
C ARG A 6 0.07 16.47 20.75
N TRP A 7 -0.74 17.53 20.59
CA TRP A 7 -0.20 18.90 20.49
C TRP A 7 0.45 19.36 21.81
N LEU A 8 -0.12 18.97 22.97
CA LEU A 8 0.35 19.42 24.28
C LEU A 8 1.84 19.13 24.50
N ASN A 9 2.25 17.90 24.31
CA ASN A 9 3.62 17.44 24.57
C ASN A 9 4.54 17.56 23.35
N CYS A 10 3.99 17.96 22.19
CA CYS A 10 4.78 18.20 20.99
C CYS A 10 5.71 19.41 21.18
N PRO A 11 7.01 19.31 20.85
CA PRO A 11 7.94 20.43 20.92
C PRO A 11 7.43 21.65 20.14
N ARG A 12 7.50 22.84 20.72
CA ARG A 12 6.95 24.08 20.14
C ARG A 12 7.52 24.36 18.76
N LYS A 13 8.85 24.25 18.58
CA LYS A 13 9.56 24.57 17.34
C LYS A 13 10.88 23.80 17.22
N GLY A 14 11.45 23.81 16.01
CA GLY A 14 12.80 23.37 15.72
C GLY A 14 13.83 24.51 15.76
N THR A 15 14.96 24.25 15.10
CA THR A 15 16.00 25.23 14.78
C THR A 15 15.90 25.68 13.32
N LEU A 16 16.65 26.69 12.92
CA LEU A 16 16.69 27.17 11.54
C LEU A 16 17.31 26.10 10.62
N ILE A 17 16.61 25.81 9.54
CA ILE A 17 17.03 24.91 8.49
C ILE A 17 17.50 25.72 7.29
N ALA A 18 18.70 25.41 6.79
CA ALA A 18 19.38 26.14 5.71
C ALA A 18 19.39 27.68 5.93
N GLY A 19 19.39 28.12 7.18
CA GLY A 19 19.36 29.54 7.53
C GLY A 19 18.09 30.30 7.14
N LYS A 20 17.06 29.62 6.61
CA LYS A 20 15.85 30.25 6.04
C LYS A 20 14.55 29.74 6.61
N PHE A 21 14.43 28.47 6.99
CA PHE A 21 13.16 27.90 7.41
C PHE A 21 13.13 27.59 8.90
N LEU A 22 12.08 28.02 9.59
CA LEU A 22 11.80 27.63 10.96
C LEU A 22 10.58 26.71 11.00
N PRO A 23 10.75 25.40 11.27
CA PRO A 23 9.63 24.50 11.47
C PRO A 23 9.08 24.61 12.89
N PHE A 24 7.75 24.64 13.07
CA PHE A 24 7.10 24.71 14.38
C PHE A 24 5.71 24.06 14.37
N LYS A 25 5.16 23.75 15.57
CA LYS A 25 3.78 23.30 15.71
C LYS A 25 2.81 24.47 15.54
N THR A 26 1.55 24.21 15.13
CA THR A 26 0.57 25.29 14.99
C THR A 26 0.43 26.08 16.28
N PRO A 27 0.46 27.42 16.26
CA PRO A 27 0.07 28.22 17.40
C PRO A 27 -1.42 28.03 17.72
N LEU A 28 -1.81 28.17 18.97
CA LEU A 28 -3.19 28.13 19.39
C LEU A 28 -3.58 29.48 20.02
N GLY A 29 -4.65 30.07 19.51
CA GLY A 29 -5.14 31.35 19.98
C GLY A 29 -5.83 31.29 21.36
N PRO A 30 -6.18 32.43 21.97
CA PRO A 30 -6.67 32.52 23.36
C PRO A 30 -7.87 31.66 23.72
N LYS A 31 -8.70 31.31 22.73
CA LYS A 31 -9.88 30.45 22.92
C LYS A 31 -9.56 29.01 23.33
N TYR A 32 -8.29 28.61 23.32
CA TYR A 32 -7.81 27.30 23.75
C TYR A 32 -7.14 27.35 25.12
N ASN A 33 -6.94 28.53 25.73
CA ASN A 33 -6.16 28.70 26.95
C ASN A 33 -6.74 27.93 28.16
N ASP A 34 -8.05 27.76 28.24
CA ASP A 34 -8.71 27.01 29.32
C ASP A 34 -8.44 25.51 29.25
N GLN A 35 -7.97 25.02 28.11
CA GLN A 35 -7.69 23.59 27.87
C GLN A 35 -6.19 23.28 27.89
N ILE A 36 -5.33 24.32 28.00
CA ILE A 36 -3.89 24.18 27.87
C ILE A 36 -3.21 24.68 29.14
N PRO A 37 -2.46 23.82 29.87
CA PRO A 37 -1.61 24.26 30.96
C PRO A 37 -0.70 25.40 30.51
N GLU A 38 -0.44 26.36 31.39
CA GLU A 38 0.30 27.60 31.05
C GLU A 38 1.69 27.29 30.49
N GLU A 39 2.38 26.32 31.05
CA GLU A 39 3.68 25.84 30.60
C GLU A 39 3.68 25.21 29.21
N ASN A 40 2.53 24.72 28.72
CA ASN A 40 2.39 24.12 27.40
C ASN A 40 1.88 25.11 26.34
N ARG A 41 1.45 26.31 26.73
CA ARG A 41 0.93 27.32 25.79
C ARG A 41 1.95 27.68 24.71
N PHE A 42 1.46 27.83 23.51
CA PHE A 42 2.22 28.31 22.37
C PHE A 42 1.29 29.05 21.41
N ASP A 43 1.39 30.36 21.41
CA ASP A 43 0.59 31.28 20.61
C ASP A 43 1.47 32.11 19.65
N VAL A 44 0.84 32.95 18.84
CA VAL A 44 1.53 33.80 17.88
C VAL A 44 2.45 34.84 18.58
N PRO A 45 2.00 35.57 19.64
CA PRO A 45 2.88 36.47 20.39
C PRO A 45 4.16 35.79 20.92
N MET A 46 4.04 34.58 21.48
CA MET A 46 5.20 33.81 21.96
C MET A 46 6.20 33.47 20.84
N LEU A 47 5.69 33.12 19.64
CA LEU A 47 6.55 32.85 18.50
C LEU A 47 7.38 34.09 18.12
N PHE A 48 6.72 35.26 17.99
CA PHE A 48 7.40 36.50 17.61
C PHE A 48 8.33 37.01 18.72
N ALA A 49 7.95 36.94 20.00
CA ALA A 49 8.82 37.27 21.14
C ALA A 49 10.09 36.41 21.14
N TYR A 50 9.95 35.13 20.86
CA TYR A 50 11.12 34.25 20.71
C TYR A 50 12.03 34.67 19.56
N MET A 51 11.47 35.01 18.39
CA MET A 51 12.25 35.44 17.23
C MET A 51 12.99 36.74 17.51
N ALA A 52 12.33 37.69 18.16
CA ALA A 52 12.93 38.96 18.59
C ALA A 52 14.09 38.73 19.57
N SER A 53 13.95 37.81 20.55
CA SER A 53 15.04 37.48 21.50
C SER A 53 16.27 36.87 20.82
N ARG A 54 16.14 36.34 19.62
CA ARG A 54 17.24 35.80 18.81
C ARG A 54 17.73 36.77 17.74
N GLN A 55 17.22 37.98 17.71
CA GLN A 55 17.52 39.00 16.67
C GLN A 55 17.29 38.50 15.23
N VAL A 56 16.29 37.64 15.04
CA VAL A 56 15.90 37.07 13.74
C VAL A 56 14.52 37.58 13.36
N THR A 57 14.40 38.11 12.15
CA THR A 57 13.13 38.66 11.65
C THR A 57 12.35 37.57 10.91
N LEU A 58 11.20 37.18 11.48
CA LEU A 58 10.23 36.33 10.82
C LEU A 58 9.40 37.17 9.85
N GLY A 59 9.60 36.99 8.56
CA GLY A 59 8.95 37.83 7.54
C GLY A 59 7.77 37.17 6.84
N MET A 60 7.66 35.84 6.90
CA MET A 60 6.53 35.08 6.36
C MET A 60 6.22 33.88 7.26
N VAL A 61 4.95 33.56 7.41
CA VAL A 61 4.46 32.32 8.04
C VAL A 61 3.62 31.55 7.03
N ILE A 62 4.03 30.32 6.73
CA ILE A 62 3.29 29.40 5.86
C ILE A 62 2.53 28.39 6.72
N ASP A 63 1.22 28.47 6.66
CA ASP A 63 0.29 27.58 7.36
C ASP A 63 -0.18 26.46 6.43
N LEU A 64 0.29 25.22 6.69
CA LEU A 64 -0.04 24.03 5.92
C LEU A 64 -1.26 23.28 6.46
N THR A 65 -1.88 23.74 7.52
CA THR A 65 -3.07 23.09 8.08
C THR A 65 -4.26 23.24 7.13
N ASN A 66 -5.17 22.25 7.13
CA ASN A 66 -6.37 22.27 6.28
C ASN A 66 -7.55 23.02 6.96
N THR A 67 -7.28 23.74 8.04
CA THR A 67 -8.27 24.48 8.83
C THR A 67 -7.77 25.89 9.17
N THR A 68 -8.68 26.81 9.46
CA THR A 68 -8.36 28.17 9.93
C THR A 68 -8.69 28.39 11.40
N ARG A 69 -9.02 27.28 12.14
CA ARG A 69 -9.57 27.37 13.49
C ARG A 69 -8.54 27.65 14.59
N PHE A 70 -7.24 27.49 14.35
CA PHE A 70 -6.25 27.43 15.43
C PHE A 70 -5.87 28.80 15.97
N TYR A 71 -5.63 29.76 15.12
CA TYR A 71 -5.32 31.15 15.47
C TYR A 71 -5.88 32.09 14.42
N ASP A 72 -5.84 33.39 14.69
CA ASP A 72 -6.24 34.42 13.73
C ASP A 72 -5.00 34.83 12.89
N LYS A 73 -5.12 34.80 11.57
CA LYS A 73 -4.05 35.22 10.65
C LYS A 73 -3.64 36.70 10.85
N GLU A 74 -4.57 37.54 11.30
CA GLU A 74 -4.32 38.97 11.57
C GLU A 74 -3.29 39.16 12.68
N GLU A 75 -3.12 38.19 13.59
CA GLU A 75 -2.07 38.23 14.61
C GLU A 75 -0.66 38.14 13.98
N ILE A 76 -0.49 37.35 12.90
CA ILE A 76 0.76 37.26 12.14
C ILE A 76 1.03 38.57 11.42
N GLU A 77 -0.01 39.13 10.74
CA GLU A 77 0.09 40.35 9.96
C GLU A 77 0.38 41.59 10.84
N LYS A 78 -0.21 41.68 12.03
CA LYS A 78 0.07 42.71 13.03
C LYS A 78 1.52 42.73 13.52
N ASN A 79 2.20 41.56 13.49
CA ASN A 79 3.61 41.46 13.82
C ASN A 79 4.55 41.71 12.62
N GLY A 80 4.03 42.17 11.48
CA GLY A 80 4.80 42.57 10.31
C GLY A 80 5.26 41.41 9.41
N ALA A 81 4.69 40.24 9.58
CA ALA A 81 4.96 39.08 8.72
C ALA A 81 3.77 38.81 7.77
N VAL A 82 4.07 38.25 6.60
CA VAL A 82 3.06 37.80 5.65
C VAL A 82 2.52 36.43 6.09
N HIS A 83 1.19 36.30 6.19
CA HIS A 83 0.54 35.00 6.38
C HIS A 83 0.19 34.39 5.02
N PHE A 84 0.73 33.19 4.73
CA PHE A 84 0.42 32.44 3.52
C PHE A 84 -0.24 31.11 3.87
N LYS A 85 -1.47 30.89 3.43
CA LYS A 85 -2.22 29.66 3.67
C LYS A 85 -2.07 28.72 2.48
N LEU A 86 -1.41 27.56 2.71
CA LEU A 86 -1.31 26.47 1.76
C LEU A 86 -1.98 25.23 2.36
N GLN A 87 -3.26 25.04 2.09
CA GLN A 87 -4.04 23.95 2.66
C GLN A 87 -3.57 22.60 2.15
N CYS A 88 -2.85 21.83 2.98
CA CYS A 88 -2.45 20.47 2.72
C CYS A 88 -3.32 19.51 3.54
N LYS A 89 -4.02 18.59 2.88
CA LYS A 89 -4.82 17.56 3.56
C LYS A 89 -3.91 16.65 4.38
N GLY A 90 -4.35 16.27 5.57
CA GLY A 90 -3.79 15.19 6.38
C GLY A 90 -4.38 13.83 6.01
N HIS A 91 -4.32 12.85 6.94
CA HIS A 91 -4.92 11.51 6.79
C HIS A 91 -4.35 10.70 5.62
N GLY A 92 -3.00 10.60 5.54
CA GLY A 92 -2.34 9.79 4.51
C GLY A 92 -2.22 10.46 3.13
N ALA A 93 -2.61 11.75 3.00
CA ALA A 93 -2.37 12.53 1.79
C ALA A 93 -1.06 13.33 1.93
N PHE A 94 -0.19 13.21 0.94
CA PHE A 94 1.01 14.04 0.83
C PHE A 94 0.68 15.41 0.22
N PRO A 95 1.54 16.44 0.42
CA PRO A 95 1.47 17.63 -0.40
C PRO A 95 1.50 17.27 -1.88
N THR A 96 0.53 17.76 -2.65
CA THR A 96 0.48 17.48 -4.09
C THR A 96 1.65 18.15 -4.81
N ILE A 97 1.89 17.77 -6.06
CA ILE A 97 2.94 18.38 -6.87
C ILE A 97 2.67 19.87 -7.06
N GLU A 98 1.41 20.25 -7.29
CA GLU A 98 0.99 21.64 -7.42
C GLU A 98 1.21 22.43 -6.12
N GLN A 99 0.89 21.82 -4.97
CA GLN A 99 1.16 22.42 -3.66
C GLN A 99 2.66 22.56 -3.41
N THR A 100 3.45 21.56 -3.78
CA THR A 100 4.90 21.59 -3.65
C THR A 100 5.51 22.68 -4.54
N SER A 101 5.14 22.73 -5.81
CA SER A 101 5.61 23.76 -6.75
C SER A 101 5.17 25.18 -6.32
N LEU A 102 3.95 25.33 -5.79
CA LEU A 102 3.48 26.61 -5.27
C LEU A 102 4.27 27.01 -4.02
N PHE A 103 4.53 26.08 -3.09
CA PHE A 103 5.36 26.32 -1.91
C PHE A 103 6.76 26.81 -2.31
N ILE A 104 7.42 26.09 -3.21
CA ILE A 104 8.76 26.44 -3.69
C ILE A 104 8.77 27.82 -4.33
N LYS A 105 7.82 28.10 -5.23
CA LYS A 105 7.72 29.40 -5.90
C LYS A 105 7.49 30.55 -4.92
N VAL A 106 6.62 30.36 -3.93
CA VAL A 106 6.35 31.38 -2.91
C VAL A 106 7.57 31.62 -2.04
N CYS A 107 8.26 30.55 -1.60
CA CYS A 107 9.47 30.65 -0.80
C CYS A 107 10.61 31.32 -1.57
N SER A 108 10.88 30.93 -2.82
CA SER A 108 11.93 31.49 -3.65
C SER A 108 11.74 32.99 -3.89
N ASN A 109 10.52 33.39 -4.29
CA ASN A 109 10.16 34.80 -4.48
C ASN A 109 10.29 35.62 -3.20
N PHE A 110 9.98 35.01 -2.04
CA PHE A 110 10.12 35.69 -0.76
C PHE A 110 11.58 35.86 -0.34
N VAL A 111 12.38 34.80 -0.46
CA VAL A 111 13.82 34.81 -0.10
C VAL A 111 14.59 35.80 -0.98
N GLU A 112 14.28 35.86 -2.28
CA GLU A 112 14.91 36.81 -3.21
C GLU A 112 14.65 38.26 -2.81
N LYS A 113 13.42 38.58 -2.41
CA LYS A 113 13.03 39.95 -2.03
C LYS A 113 13.39 40.31 -0.60
N ASN A 114 13.62 39.33 0.27
CA ASN A 114 13.85 39.53 1.70
C ASN A 114 15.02 38.65 2.18
N PRO A 115 16.26 38.92 1.77
CA PRO A 115 17.41 38.04 2.05
C PRO A 115 17.70 37.91 3.56
N ASP A 116 17.38 38.91 4.37
CA ASP A 116 17.65 38.95 5.82
C ASP A 116 16.49 38.39 6.66
N LYS A 117 15.38 38.02 6.05
CA LYS A 117 14.22 37.49 6.75
C LYS A 117 14.11 35.96 6.59
N ILE A 118 13.45 35.33 7.56
CA ILE A 118 13.19 33.90 7.54
C ILE A 118 11.72 33.60 7.28
N ILE A 119 11.46 32.35 6.90
CA ILE A 119 10.11 31.80 6.66
C ILE A 119 9.81 30.81 7.78
N GLY A 120 8.74 31.03 8.52
CA GLY A 120 8.18 30.07 9.43
C GLY A 120 7.24 29.10 8.69
N VAL A 121 7.36 27.80 8.93
CA VAL A 121 6.52 26.79 8.28
C VAL A 121 5.93 25.87 9.32
N HIS A 122 4.61 25.70 9.31
CA HIS A 122 3.95 24.77 10.21
C HIS A 122 2.81 24.00 9.55
N CYS A 123 2.62 22.79 10.01
CA CYS A 123 1.37 22.03 9.98
C CYS A 123 0.87 21.91 11.43
N THR A 124 0.09 20.91 11.80
CA THR A 124 -0.37 20.77 13.18
C THR A 124 0.80 20.60 14.17
N HIS A 125 1.74 19.70 13.87
CA HIS A 125 2.88 19.37 14.73
C HIS A 125 4.23 19.90 14.20
N GLY A 126 4.30 20.31 12.94
CA GLY A 126 5.52 20.85 12.32
C GLY A 126 6.58 19.80 11.97
N PHE A 127 6.15 18.58 11.59
CA PHE A 127 7.04 17.47 11.23
C PHE A 127 6.78 16.97 9.80
N ASN A 128 5.78 16.13 9.56
CA ASN A 128 5.63 15.39 8.30
C ASN A 128 5.38 16.28 7.08
N ARG A 129 4.26 17.03 7.00
CA ARG A 129 3.97 17.96 5.88
C ARG A 129 4.97 19.10 5.80
N THR A 130 5.35 19.63 6.96
CA THR A 130 6.36 20.69 7.08
C THR A 130 7.71 20.22 6.56
N GLY A 131 8.17 19.05 7.01
CA GLY A 131 9.44 18.47 6.58
C GLY A 131 9.44 18.15 5.09
N PHE A 132 8.37 17.55 4.60
CA PHE A 132 8.23 17.21 3.19
C PHE A 132 8.44 18.43 2.27
N LEU A 133 7.74 19.54 2.55
CA LEU A 133 7.82 20.73 1.71
C LEU A 133 9.16 21.46 1.86
N ILE A 134 9.75 21.49 3.07
CA ILE A 134 11.09 22.06 3.25
C ILE A 134 12.14 21.22 2.52
N CYS A 135 12.09 19.88 2.63
CA CYS A 135 13.01 18.99 1.90
C CYS A 135 12.85 19.17 0.38
N ALA A 136 11.61 19.23 -0.11
CA ALA A 136 11.35 19.49 -1.53
C ALA A 136 11.97 20.81 -2.03
N TYR A 137 11.88 21.88 -1.23
CA TYR A 137 12.53 23.16 -1.55
C TYR A 137 14.05 23.03 -1.60
N LEU A 138 14.66 22.31 -0.62
CA LEU A 138 16.11 22.11 -0.58
C LEU A 138 16.61 21.36 -1.83
N VAL A 139 15.83 20.38 -2.30
CA VAL A 139 16.19 19.61 -3.49
C VAL A 139 15.97 20.41 -4.77
N GLU A 140 14.78 20.97 -4.98
CA GLU A 140 14.43 21.63 -6.26
C GLU A 140 15.06 23.00 -6.43
N ASN A 141 15.30 23.74 -5.34
CA ASN A 141 15.74 25.14 -5.40
C ASN A 141 17.21 25.35 -5.00
N LEU A 142 17.78 24.42 -4.21
CA LEU A 142 19.17 24.51 -3.73
C LEU A 142 20.04 23.34 -4.19
N ASP A 143 19.54 22.46 -5.06
CA ASP A 143 20.24 21.31 -5.66
C ASP A 143 20.84 20.32 -4.62
N TRP A 144 20.14 20.15 -3.48
CA TRP A 144 20.56 19.18 -2.48
C TRP A 144 20.12 17.76 -2.83
N GLY A 145 20.91 16.75 -2.46
CA GLY A 145 20.42 15.36 -2.45
C GLY A 145 19.26 15.20 -1.48
N VAL A 146 18.28 14.35 -1.83
CA VAL A 146 17.09 14.13 -1.00
C VAL A 146 17.45 13.54 0.38
N ASP A 147 18.45 12.70 0.45
CA ASP A 147 19.02 12.12 1.67
C ASP A 147 19.60 13.20 2.60
N ALA A 148 20.38 14.12 2.03
CA ALA A 148 20.94 15.26 2.75
C ALA A 148 19.85 16.22 3.25
N ALA A 149 18.82 16.48 2.42
CA ALA A 149 17.68 17.33 2.80
C ALA A 149 16.88 16.73 3.97
N VAL A 150 16.58 15.44 3.93
CA VAL A 150 15.89 14.72 5.01
C VAL A 150 16.72 14.70 6.29
N THR A 151 18.04 14.47 6.16
CA THR A 151 18.98 14.51 7.30
C THR A 151 19.05 15.89 7.93
N LEU A 152 19.18 16.95 7.14
CA LEU A 152 19.21 18.33 7.65
C LEU A 152 17.89 18.69 8.35
N PHE A 153 16.76 18.28 7.79
CA PHE A 153 15.48 18.50 8.44
C PHE A 153 15.40 17.77 9.79
N SER A 154 15.87 16.52 9.88
CA SER A 154 15.86 15.75 11.13
C SER A 154 16.75 16.37 12.21
N GLN A 155 17.89 16.96 11.83
CA GLN A 155 18.75 17.69 12.74
C GLN A 155 18.09 18.99 13.23
N GLY A 156 17.40 19.71 12.34
CA GLY A 156 16.71 20.95 12.69
C GLY A 156 15.40 20.75 13.46
N ARG A 157 14.75 19.60 13.29
CA ARG A 157 13.45 19.26 13.93
C ARG A 157 13.44 17.78 14.36
N PRO A 158 14.21 17.37 15.38
CA PRO A 158 14.28 15.97 15.82
C PRO A 158 12.90 15.43 16.25
N PRO A 159 12.56 14.16 15.85
CA PRO A 159 13.38 13.19 15.13
C PRO A 159 13.34 13.32 13.61
N GLY A 160 12.69 14.33 13.03
CA GLY A 160 12.52 14.51 11.60
C GLY A 160 11.13 14.11 11.12
N ILE A 161 11.03 13.76 9.85
CA ILE A 161 9.83 13.18 9.27
C ILE A 161 9.69 11.76 9.84
N TYR A 162 8.71 11.52 10.71
CA TYR A 162 8.53 10.23 11.38
C TYR A 162 7.48 9.33 10.70
N LYS A 163 6.81 9.80 9.65
CA LYS A 163 5.94 8.98 8.80
C LYS A 163 6.73 8.46 7.61
N GLY A 164 6.92 7.14 7.55
CA GLY A 164 7.73 6.49 6.53
C GLY A 164 7.20 6.70 5.11
N ASP A 165 5.88 6.79 4.95
CA ASP A 165 5.23 7.10 3.69
C ASP A 165 5.65 8.47 3.11
N TYR A 166 5.84 9.50 3.95
CA TYR A 166 6.33 10.82 3.54
C TYR A 166 7.80 10.76 3.08
N ILE A 167 8.63 9.97 3.76
CA ILE A 167 10.04 9.76 3.36
C ILE A 167 10.09 9.02 2.02
N GLN A 168 9.34 7.94 1.90
CA GLN A 168 9.25 7.17 0.65
C GLN A 168 8.78 8.03 -0.52
N GLU A 169 7.78 8.90 -0.31
CA GLU A 169 7.30 9.80 -1.36
C GLU A 169 8.35 10.86 -1.74
N LEU A 170 9.16 11.37 -0.81
CA LEU A 170 10.28 12.24 -1.13
C LEU A 170 11.31 11.53 -2.02
N PHE A 171 11.70 10.31 -1.66
CA PHE A 171 12.64 9.53 -2.46
C PHE A 171 12.03 9.07 -3.79
N ASN A 172 10.73 8.82 -3.84
CA ASN A 172 10.02 8.54 -5.09
C ASN A 172 10.02 9.74 -6.06
N ARG A 173 9.97 10.98 -5.52
CA ARG A 173 9.99 12.21 -6.35
C ARG A 173 11.39 12.66 -6.74
N TYR A 174 12.36 12.50 -5.84
CA TYR A 174 13.65 13.20 -5.92
C TYR A 174 14.87 12.28 -5.89
N GLY A 175 14.69 10.96 -5.74
CA GLY A 175 15.79 10.00 -5.64
C GLY A 175 15.38 8.59 -6.04
N ASP A 176 16.04 7.58 -5.48
CA ASP A 176 15.60 6.19 -5.60
C ASP A 176 14.82 5.78 -4.34
N ILE A 177 13.58 5.33 -4.52
CA ILE A 177 12.73 4.87 -3.42
C ILE A 177 13.34 3.69 -2.65
N GLN A 178 14.26 2.94 -3.27
CA GLN A 178 14.96 1.83 -2.61
C GLN A 178 16.03 2.33 -1.62
N GLU A 179 16.50 3.54 -1.79
CA GLU A 179 17.46 4.21 -0.90
C GLU A 179 16.77 4.99 0.23
N ALA A 180 15.43 5.02 0.26
CA ALA A 180 14.69 5.72 1.30
C ALA A 180 15.03 5.12 2.68
N PRO A 181 15.55 5.93 3.63
CA PRO A 181 15.86 5.45 4.96
C PRO A 181 14.56 5.04 5.70
N PRO A 182 14.65 4.11 6.65
CA PRO A 182 13.53 3.82 7.52
C PRO A 182 13.14 5.08 8.31
N PRO A 183 11.84 5.27 8.62
CA PRO A 183 11.44 6.37 9.48
C PRO A 183 12.09 6.24 10.86
N PRO A 184 12.39 7.35 11.53
CA PRO A 184 12.80 7.32 12.91
C PRO A 184 11.70 6.76 13.81
N ASP A 185 12.08 6.29 15.00
CA ASP A 185 11.11 5.87 16.00
C ASP A 185 10.10 6.98 16.30
N LEU A 186 8.87 6.58 16.60
CA LEU A 186 7.83 7.54 16.98
C LEU A 186 8.29 8.29 18.25
N PRO A 187 8.23 9.62 18.25
CA PRO A 187 8.57 10.40 19.43
C PRO A 187 7.71 10.00 20.64
N ASP A 188 8.26 10.10 21.85
CA ASP A 188 7.54 9.74 23.10
C ASP A 188 6.20 10.45 23.25
N TRP A 189 6.08 11.69 22.76
CA TRP A 189 4.83 12.45 22.79
C TRP A 189 3.79 11.94 21.75
N CYS A 190 4.16 11.01 20.87
CA CYS A 190 3.27 10.31 19.94
C CYS A 190 2.82 8.94 20.47
N VAL A 191 3.44 8.41 21.52
CA VAL A 191 3.15 7.08 22.05
C VAL A 191 1.77 7.08 22.72
N GLY A 192 0.90 6.15 22.32
CA GLY A 192 -0.43 5.96 22.92
C GLY A 192 -1.58 6.73 22.25
N ALA A 193 -1.32 7.54 21.24
CA ALA A 193 -2.35 8.18 20.44
C ALA A 193 -2.45 7.51 19.06
N ASP A 194 -3.66 7.47 18.54
CA ASP A 194 -3.96 6.96 17.20
C ASP A 194 -3.16 7.68 16.11
N ASP A 195 -2.75 6.95 15.05
CA ASP A 195 -2.09 7.48 13.84
C ASP A 195 -3.00 8.38 12.98
N ARG A 196 -4.10 8.87 13.53
CA ARG A 196 -4.88 9.92 12.88
C ARG A 196 -4.07 11.20 12.93
N ASP A 197 -3.75 11.75 11.78
CA ASP A 197 -3.38 13.16 11.70
C ASP A 197 -4.59 13.98 12.09
N ASP A 198 -4.69 14.34 13.38
CA ASP A 198 -5.77 15.17 13.92
C ASP A 198 -5.69 16.61 13.48
N ASP A 199 -5.45 16.79 12.22
CA ASP A 199 -5.25 18.11 11.70
C ASP A 199 -6.53 18.84 11.34
N ASP A 200 -7.59 18.09 11.10
CA ASP A 200 -8.83 18.63 10.57
C ASP A 200 -10.03 18.20 11.41
N GLY A 201 -10.08 18.65 12.66
CA GLY A 201 -11.27 18.55 13.48
C GLY A 201 -12.52 19.02 12.72
N GLY A 202 -13.16 18.09 12.04
CA GLY A 202 -14.48 18.27 11.47
C GLY A 202 -15.45 18.57 12.60
N SER A 203 -15.84 19.84 12.76
CA SER A 203 -16.89 20.28 13.64
C SER A 203 -18.18 19.58 13.23
N SER A 204 -18.69 18.69 14.07
CA SER A 204 -20.08 18.27 14.06
C SER A 204 -20.93 19.46 14.47
N GLY A 205 -21.28 20.30 13.52
CA GLY A 205 -22.24 21.38 13.66
C GLY A 205 -23.50 21.01 12.92
N ASN A 206 -24.54 20.68 13.67
CA ASN A 206 -25.92 20.60 13.19
C ASN A 206 -26.29 21.88 12.45
N ASN A 207 -26.50 21.81 11.14
CA ASN A 207 -27.34 22.79 10.45
C ASN A 207 -28.07 22.12 9.27
N LYS A 208 -29.40 22.10 9.42
CA LYS A 208 -30.36 21.76 8.38
C LYS A 208 -30.35 22.84 7.30
N GLY A 209 -30.11 22.47 6.05
CA GLY A 209 -30.30 23.37 4.91
C GLY A 209 -29.78 22.72 3.63
N GLY A 210 -30.69 22.39 2.72
CA GLY A 210 -30.48 21.57 1.55
C GLY A 210 -29.49 22.13 0.53
N GLY A 211 -28.86 21.18 -0.17
CA GLY A 211 -27.99 21.44 -1.32
C GLY A 211 -27.22 20.18 -1.68
N ARG A 212 -27.73 19.40 -2.62
CA ARG A 212 -27.05 18.22 -3.17
C ARG A 212 -25.65 18.59 -3.69
N ASN A 213 -24.61 18.02 -3.10
CA ASN A 213 -23.40 17.69 -3.83
C ASN A 213 -22.77 16.43 -3.23
N LYS A 214 -22.91 15.33 -3.96
CA LYS A 214 -22.30 14.02 -3.67
C LYS A 214 -20.83 14.12 -4.02
N ASN A 215 -19.94 13.82 -3.07
CA ASN A 215 -18.78 12.93 -3.17
C ASN A 215 -17.73 13.28 -2.09
N LYS A 216 -17.94 12.72 -0.89
CA LYS A 216 -16.85 12.42 0.06
C LYS A 216 -17.19 11.07 0.70
N ARG A 217 -16.59 10.02 0.18
CA ARG A 217 -16.60 8.74 0.89
C ARG A 217 -15.54 8.80 1.98
N SER A 218 -15.99 8.96 3.21
CA SER A 218 -15.18 8.71 4.40
C SER A 218 -15.06 7.18 4.59
N GLY A 219 -14.04 6.71 5.28
CA GLY A 219 -13.80 5.28 5.50
C GLY A 219 -14.93 4.52 6.22
N SER A 220 -16.01 5.20 6.65
CA SER A 220 -17.24 4.59 7.18
C SER A 220 -18.20 4.06 6.12
N ASP A 221 -18.00 4.40 4.84
CA ASP A 221 -18.89 3.99 3.73
C ASP A 221 -18.33 2.81 2.91
N LYS A 222 -17.17 2.25 3.31
CA LYS A 222 -16.61 1.10 2.60
C LYS A 222 -17.39 -0.15 2.97
N GLN A 223 -18.08 -0.71 1.98
CA GLN A 223 -18.80 -1.97 2.12
C GLN A 223 -17.89 -3.15 1.74
N PHE A 224 -18.16 -4.30 2.31
CA PHE A 224 -17.60 -5.57 1.86
C PHE A 224 -18.03 -5.82 0.37
N MET A 225 -17.53 -6.87 -0.24
CA MET A 225 -17.88 -7.21 -1.62
C MET A 225 -19.39 -7.12 -1.85
N GLU A 226 -19.79 -6.42 -2.92
CA GLU A 226 -21.19 -6.30 -3.32
C GLU A 226 -21.83 -7.70 -3.50
N GLY A 227 -23.06 -7.84 -3.04
CA GLY A 227 -23.78 -9.11 -3.07
C GLY A 227 -23.45 -10.08 -1.92
N VAL A 228 -22.69 -9.63 -0.90
CA VAL A 228 -22.40 -10.40 0.30
C VAL A 228 -22.96 -9.66 1.53
N GLU A 229 -23.97 -10.23 2.14
CA GLU A 229 -24.58 -9.73 3.37
C GLU A 229 -24.01 -10.41 4.61
N GLY A 230 -24.20 -9.82 5.80
CA GLY A 230 -23.75 -10.41 7.08
C GLY A 230 -22.28 -10.18 7.41
N VAL A 231 -21.54 -9.42 6.61
CA VAL A 231 -20.17 -8.99 6.91
C VAL A 231 -20.15 -7.48 7.14
N THR A 232 -19.63 -7.05 8.27
CA THR A 232 -19.66 -5.65 8.71
C THR A 232 -18.28 -5.09 8.91
N VAL A 233 -18.09 -3.78 8.63
CA VAL A 233 -16.83 -3.09 8.94
C VAL A 233 -16.64 -3.01 10.45
N VAL A 234 -15.43 -3.32 10.92
CA VAL A 234 -15.05 -3.09 12.31
C VAL A 234 -14.84 -1.59 12.52
N THR A 235 -15.84 -0.94 13.10
CA THR A 235 -15.85 0.51 13.35
C THR A 235 -15.08 0.91 14.59
N ASP A 236 -14.88 -0.02 15.54
CA ASP A 236 -13.99 0.21 16.68
C ASP A 236 -12.54 0.26 16.19
N PHE A 237 -12.00 1.46 16.25
CA PHE A 237 -10.66 1.76 15.76
C PHE A 237 -9.56 1.04 16.56
N GLN A 238 -9.69 0.92 17.88
CA GLN A 238 -8.71 0.23 18.72
C GLN A 238 -8.69 -1.26 18.39
N LYS A 239 -9.87 -1.87 18.26
CA LYS A 239 -10.01 -3.27 17.84
C LYS A 239 -9.44 -3.47 16.43
N ALA A 240 -9.79 -2.61 15.48
CA ALA A 240 -9.29 -2.71 14.10
C ALA A 240 -7.75 -2.61 14.03
N ASN A 241 -7.14 -1.67 14.76
CA ASN A 241 -5.68 -1.54 14.81
C ASN A 241 -5.00 -2.71 15.52
N HIS A 242 -5.57 -3.19 16.61
CA HIS A 242 -5.06 -4.38 17.27
C HIS A 242 -5.02 -5.57 16.31
N LEU A 243 -6.10 -5.79 15.56
CA LEU A 243 -6.22 -6.87 14.58
C LEU A 243 -5.21 -6.70 13.43
N ARG A 244 -5.02 -5.48 12.90
CA ARG A 244 -4.00 -5.20 11.86
C ARG A 244 -2.61 -5.55 12.36
N ARG A 245 -2.20 -5.03 13.52
CA ARG A 245 -0.89 -5.33 14.13
C ARG A 245 -0.71 -6.82 14.40
N LYS A 246 -1.78 -7.51 14.81
CA LYS A 246 -1.75 -8.97 14.99
C LYS A 246 -1.45 -9.68 13.68
N VAL A 247 -2.13 -9.33 12.59
CA VAL A 247 -1.90 -9.91 11.25
C VAL A 247 -0.51 -9.58 10.74
N GLU A 248 -0.05 -8.34 10.84
CA GLU A 248 1.31 -7.91 10.47
C GLU A 248 2.38 -8.73 11.20
N LYS A 249 2.23 -8.89 12.52
CA LYS A 249 3.11 -9.74 13.33
C LYS A 249 3.06 -11.21 12.92
N MET A 250 1.88 -11.73 12.60
CA MET A 250 1.71 -13.12 12.16
C MET A 250 2.40 -13.39 10.82
N VAL A 251 2.39 -12.43 9.92
CA VAL A 251 3.06 -12.49 8.60
C VAL A 251 4.56 -12.20 8.71
N GLY A 252 4.99 -11.50 9.74
CA GLY A 252 6.35 -10.95 9.85
C GLY A 252 6.56 -9.71 8.97
N TRP A 253 5.49 -8.92 8.80
CA TRP A 253 5.47 -7.73 7.95
C TRP A 253 5.62 -6.47 8.79
N ASN A 254 6.53 -5.59 8.41
CA ASN A 254 6.84 -4.34 9.11
C ASN A 254 6.64 -3.08 8.25
N ARG A 255 5.91 -3.21 7.13
CA ARG A 255 5.59 -2.10 6.23
C ARG A 255 4.10 -1.79 6.29
N GLN A 256 3.73 -0.55 5.93
CA GLN A 256 2.32 -0.11 5.91
C GLN A 256 1.50 -0.67 4.73
N GLU A 257 2.14 -1.32 3.77
CA GLU A 257 1.48 -1.94 2.62
C GLU A 257 0.77 -3.25 3.01
N PHE A 258 -0.15 -3.69 2.16
CA PHE A 258 -0.87 -4.95 2.35
C PHE A 258 0.10 -6.14 2.49
N PRO A 259 0.05 -6.90 3.60
CA PRO A 259 1.04 -7.93 3.92
C PRO A 259 0.91 -9.20 3.08
N GLY A 260 -0.16 -9.35 2.31
CA GLY A 260 -0.39 -10.52 1.47
C GLY A 260 0.59 -10.63 0.30
N SER A 261 1.00 -11.85 -0.03
CA SER A 261 1.90 -12.13 -1.16
C SER A 261 1.33 -11.62 -2.48
N GLN A 262 2.05 -10.78 -3.22
CA GLN A 262 1.56 -10.13 -4.43
C GLN A 262 2.25 -10.70 -5.68
N PRO A 263 1.52 -11.44 -6.53
CA PRO A 263 2.06 -12.01 -7.76
C PRO A 263 2.38 -10.92 -8.80
N VAL A 264 3.39 -11.18 -9.62
CA VAL A 264 3.76 -10.32 -10.75
C VAL A 264 3.16 -10.82 -12.07
N SER A 265 2.98 -9.92 -13.02
CA SER A 265 2.55 -10.30 -14.37
C SER A 265 3.62 -11.13 -15.06
N MET A 266 3.18 -12.20 -15.74
CA MET A 266 4.08 -13.04 -16.54
C MET A 266 4.51 -12.29 -17.79
N ASP A 267 5.81 -12.29 -18.07
CA ASP A 267 6.45 -11.74 -19.25
C ASP A 267 7.40 -12.74 -19.89
N ARG A 268 8.06 -12.33 -21.00
CA ARG A 268 9.01 -13.17 -21.74
C ARG A 268 10.29 -13.49 -20.95
N LYS A 269 10.59 -12.75 -19.87
CA LYS A 269 11.76 -12.98 -19.02
C LYS A 269 11.42 -13.93 -17.89
N ASN A 270 10.38 -13.60 -17.09
CA ASN A 270 10.04 -14.35 -15.89
C ASN A 270 9.34 -15.70 -16.19
N VAL A 271 8.78 -15.90 -17.40
CA VAL A 271 8.31 -17.23 -17.84
C VAL A 271 9.42 -18.30 -17.74
N ASN A 272 10.69 -17.91 -17.79
CA ASN A 272 11.82 -18.82 -17.63
C ASN A 272 11.89 -19.49 -16.25
N PHE A 273 11.28 -18.90 -15.21
CA PHE A 273 11.20 -19.56 -13.91
C PHE A 273 10.50 -20.95 -13.97
N LEU A 274 9.62 -21.15 -14.95
CA LEU A 274 8.92 -22.43 -15.14
C LEU A 274 9.89 -23.57 -15.55
N LYS A 275 11.08 -23.27 -16.07
CA LYS A 275 12.12 -24.27 -16.37
C LYS A 275 13.09 -24.49 -15.21
N ASP A 276 13.11 -23.58 -14.23
CA ASP A 276 14.07 -23.60 -13.14
C ASP A 276 13.46 -24.15 -11.84
N LYS A 277 12.13 -24.07 -11.71
CA LYS A 277 11.36 -24.53 -10.55
C LYS A 277 10.11 -25.30 -10.96
N TYR A 278 9.67 -26.23 -10.10
CA TYR A 278 8.39 -26.90 -10.26
C TYR A 278 7.24 -25.99 -9.81
N TYR A 279 6.22 -25.85 -10.67
CA TYR A 279 5.07 -24.99 -10.45
C TYR A 279 3.75 -25.74 -10.43
N TRP A 280 2.86 -25.28 -9.56
CA TRP A 280 1.45 -25.56 -9.61
C TRP A 280 0.72 -24.46 -10.40
N VAL A 281 -0.39 -24.83 -11.01
CA VAL A 281 -1.23 -23.90 -11.77
C VAL A 281 -2.67 -23.96 -11.31
N SER A 282 -3.33 -22.79 -11.29
CA SER A 282 -4.77 -22.66 -11.09
C SER A 282 -5.32 -21.58 -12.01
N TRP A 283 -6.64 -21.54 -12.18
CA TRP A 283 -7.25 -20.37 -12.83
C TRP A 283 -7.11 -19.13 -11.95
N LYS A 284 -7.02 -18.00 -12.58
CA LYS A 284 -7.10 -16.72 -11.90
C LYS A 284 -8.55 -16.27 -11.87
N ALA A 285 -9.17 -16.29 -10.67
CA ALA A 285 -10.51 -15.79 -10.50
C ALA A 285 -10.56 -14.26 -10.63
N ASP A 286 -11.65 -13.72 -11.14
CA ASP A 286 -11.94 -12.29 -11.08
C ASP A 286 -12.76 -12.00 -9.82
N GLY A 287 -12.07 -11.93 -8.69
CA GLY A 287 -12.63 -11.75 -7.36
C GLY A 287 -11.97 -10.64 -6.58
N ILE A 288 -12.36 -10.49 -5.32
CA ILE A 288 -11.75 -9.56 -4.37
C ILE A 288 -10.95 -10.33 -3.35
N ARG A 289 -9.67 -10.00 -3.22
CA ARG A 289 -8.75 -10.65 -2.28
C ARG A 289 -8.93 -10.12 -0.87
N TYR A 290 -8.99 -11.05 0.08
CA TYR A 290 -8.93 -10.78 1.51
C TYR A 290 -7.99 -11.75 2.20
N MET A 291 -7.24 -11.29 3.21
CA MET A 291 -6.67 -12.19 4.20
C MET A 291 -7.71 -12.43 5.30
N MET A 292 -7.85 -13.65 5.79
CA MET A 292 -8.80 -13.99 6.84
C MET A 292 -8.08 -14.50 8.08
N LEU A 293 -8.31 -13.80 9.20
CA LEU A 293 -7.89 -14.19 10.54
C LEU A 293 -9.03 -14.94 11.22
N ILE A 294 -8.77 -16.16 11.65
CA ILE A 294 -9.67 -16.98 12.47
C ILE A 294 -9.10 -17.00 13.88
N ASP A 295 -9.76 -16.31 14.81
CA ASP A 295 -9.23 -16.04 16.16
C ASP A 295 -10.07 -16.62 17.29
N GLY A 296 -11.05 -17.42 16.96
CA GLY A 296 -11.96 -18.09 17.89
C GLY A 296 -13.41 -18.08 17.40
N PRO A 297 -14.33 -18.62 18.20
CA PRO A 297 -15.75 -18.58 17.88
C PRO A 297 -16.27 -17.12 17.84
N GLY A 298 -16.89 -16.75 16.73
CA GLY A 298 -17.37 -15.38 16.52
C GLY A 298 -16.28 -14.34 16.24
N GLU A 299 -15.01 -14.71 16.27
CA GLU A 299 -13.87 -13.83 16.05
C GLU A 299 -13.20 -14.16 14.71
N VAL A 300 -13.91 -13.94 13.62
CA VAL A 300 -13.41 -14.11 12.25
C VAL A 300 -13.38 -12.76 11.56
N TYR A 301 -12.22 -12.39 11.03
CA TYR A 301 -11.96 -11.07 10.45
C TYR A 301 -11.33 -11.18 9.07
N LEU A 302 -11.77 -10.33 8.14
CA LEU A 302 -11.21 -10.22 6.79
C LEU A 302 -10.53 -8.86 6.62
N PHE A 303 -9.41 -8.85 5.92
CA PHE A 303 -8.57 -7.67 5.67
C PHE A 303 -8.47 -7.45 4.16
N ASP A 304 -8.93 -6.31 3.68
CA ASP A 304 -8.76 -5.95 2.28
C ASP A 304 -7.39 -5.31 2.01
N ARG A 305 -7.14 -4.95 0.74
CA ARG A 305 -5.88 -4.32 0.32
C ARG A 305 -5.66 -2.92 0.88
N ASP A 306 -6.72 -2.25 1.33
CA ASP A 306 -6.66 -0.92 1.92
C ASP A 306 -6.67 -0.99 3.45
N HIS A 307 -6.36 -2.17 4.02
CA HIS A 307 -6.31 -2.43 5.46
C HIS A 307 -7.64 -2.22 6.21
N VAL A 308 -8.77 -2.19 5.49
CA VAL A 308 -10.08 -2.19 6.14
C VAL A 308 -10.33 -3.56 6.74
N VAL A 309 -10.79 -3.57 7.98
CA VAL A 309 -11.09 -4.80 8.73
C VAL A 309 -12.59 -5.01 8.74
N PHE A 310 -13.01 -6.21 8.33
CA PHE A 310 -14.39 -6.63 8.31
C PHE A 310 -14.57 -7.81 9.27
N ALA A 311 -15.70 -7.85 9.97
CA ALA A 311 -16.06 -8.95 10.87
C ALA A 311 -17.11 -9.85 10.23
N ALA A 312 -16.91 -11.16 10.35
CA ALA A 312 -17.85 -12.21 9.91
C ALA A 312 -18.08 -13.22 11.05
N PRO A 313 -18.73 -12.81 12.13
CA PRO A 313 -18.86 -13.61 13.37
C PRO A 313 -19.70 -14.88 13.20
N GLN A 314 -20.49 -14.98 12.12
CA GLN A 314 -21.32 -16.14 11.83
C GLN A 314 -20.53 -17.32 11.26
N LEU A 315 -19.28 -17.08 10.80
CA LEU A 315 -18.44 -18.15 10.27
C LEU A 315 -17.91 -19.02 11.39
N SER A 316 -18.04 -20.33 11.23
CA SER A 316 -17.55 -21.31 12.19
C SER A 316 -16.43 -22.16 11.61
N PHE A 317 -15.36 -22.32 12.38
CA PHE A 317 -14.19 -23.12 12.01
C PHE A 317 -13.89 -24.14 13.11
N PRO A 318 -14.59 -25.27 13.10
CA PRO A 318 -14.37 -26.35 14.07
C PRO A 318 -13.08 -27.12 13.75
N ASN A 319 -12.48 -27.67 14.78
CA ASN A 319 -11.40 -28.63 14.68
C ASN A 319 -11.50 -29.64 15.81
N ARG A 320 -10.92 -30.83 15.66
CA ARG A 320 -10.92 -31.89 16.67
C ARG A 320 -10.29 -31.48 18.03
N LYS A 321 -9.42 -30.46 18.00
CA LYS A 321 -8.73 -29.90 19.19
C LYS A 321 -9.45 -28.71 19.81
N GLY A 322 -10.63 -28.37 19.32
CA GLY A 322 -11.38 -27.17 19.69
C GLY A 322 -11.46 -26.16 18.55
N PRO A 323 -12.13 -25.03 18.73
CA PRO A 323 -12.26 -24.02 17.67
C PRO A 323 -10.90 -23.42 17.30
N HIS A 324 -10.73 -23.10 16.02
CA HIS A 324 -9.51 -22.47 15.52
C HIS A 324 -9.23 -21.13 16.22
N ARG A 325 -7.94 -20.88 16.49
CA ARG A 325 -7.40 -19.61 17.00
C ARG A 325 -6.10 -19.29 16.28
N ASP A 326 -5.72 -18.00 16.26
CA ASP A 326 -4.44 -17.57 15.70
C ASP A 326 -4.12 -18.25 14.36
N THR A 327 -5.13 -18.39 13.51
CA THR A 327 -5.01 -18.99 12.18
C THR A 327 -5.22 -17.92 11.13
N LEU A 328 -4.25 -17.76 10.22
CA LEU A 328 -4.26 -16.73 9.18
C LEU A 328 -4.14 -17.38 7.81
N VAL A 329 -5.15 -17.18 6.98
CA VAL A 329 -5.22 -17.68 5.61
C VAL A 329 -5.34 -16.54 4.61
N ASP A 330 -4.98 -16.82 3.36
CA ASP A 330 -5.07 -15.91 2.22
C ASP A 330 -6.03 -16.48 1.19
N GLY A 331 -6.90 -15.65 0.66
CA GLY A 331 -7.95 -16.14 -0.23
C GLY A 331 -8.62 -15.04 -1.05
N GLU A 332 -9.59 -15.46 -1.82
CA GLU A 332 -10.32 -14.60 -2.76
C GLU A 332 -11.83 -14.83 -2.65
N MET A 333 -12.57 -13.74 -2.46
CA MET A 333 -14.03 -13.74 -2.54
C MET A 333 -14.48 -13.72 -3.98
N ILE A 334 -15.40 -14.60 -4.31
CA ILE A 334 -16.04 -14.72 -5.62
C ILE A 334 -17.55 -14.87 -5.49
N ILE A 335 -18.24 -14.59 -6.56
CA ILE A 335 -19.67 -14.90 -6.71
C ILE A 335 -19.83 -16.01 -7.75
N ASP A 336 -20.25 -17.18 -7.31
CA ASP A 336 -20.68 -18.25 -8.21
C ASP A 336 -22.13 -18.02 -8.64
N VAL A 337 -22.42 -18.18 -9.92
CA VAL A 337 -23.79 -18.16 -10.44
C VAL A 337 -24.22 -19.58 -10.79
N VAL A 338 -25.09 -20.13 -9.97
CA VAL A 338 -25.64 -21.50 -10.15
C VAL A 338 -27.12 -21.40 -10.39
N ASN A 339 -27.60 -21.86 -11.55
CA ASN A 339 -29.00 -21.80 -11.93
C ASN A 339 -29.64 -20.40 -11.79
N GLY A 340 -28.86 -19.35 -12.14
CA GLY A 340 -29.28 -17.96 -12.05
C GLY A 340 -29.28 -17.37 -10.63
N LYS A 341 -28.85 -18.13 -9.63
CA LYS A 341 -28.69 -17.64 -8.24
C LYS A 341 -27.23 -17.37 -7.92
N SER A 342 -26.97 -16.23 -7.30
CA SER A 342 -25.64 -15.84 -6.84
C SER A 342 -25.30 -16.50 -5.50
N HIS A 343 -24.11 -17.07 -5.42
CA HIS A 343 -23.58 -17.70 -4.21
C HIS A 343 -22.19 -17.16 -3.91
N ALA A 344 -22.08 -16.37 -2.87
CA ALA A 344 -20.79 -15.88 -2.40
C ALA A 344 -19.93 -17.01 -1.82
N ARG A 345 -18.62 -17.01 -2.17
CA ARG A 345 -17.66 -18.02 -1.71
C ARG A 345 -16.29 -17.40 -1.49
N TYR A 346 -15.65 -17.81 -0.43
CA TYR A 346 -14.24 -17.50 -0.16
C TYR A 346 -13.38 -18.71 -0.51
N LEU A 347 -12.48 -18.52 -1.48
CA LEU A 347 -11.54 -19.54 -1.95
C LEU A 347 -10.21 -19.34 -1.21
N ILE A 348 -9.90 -20.22 -0.25
CA ILE A 348 -8.61 -20.24 0.44
C ILE A 348 -7.57 -20.80 -0.51
N TYR A 349 -6.49 -20.07 -0.79
CA TYR A 349 -5.41 -20.56 -1.66
C TYR A 349 -4.06 -20.65 -0.95
N ASP A 350 -3.88 -20.01 0.21
CA ASP A 350 -2.64 -20.12 1.00
C ASP A 350 -2.90 -19.97 2.51
N ILE A 351 -1.93 -20.37 3.33
CA ILE A 351 -1.98 -20.28 4.80
C ILE A 351 -0.64 -19.85 5.35
N ILE A 352 -0.66 -18.90 6.27
CA ILE A 352 0.53 -18.30 6.88
C ILE A 352 0.74 -18.82 8.29
N LYS A 353 -0.32 -18.87 9.08
CA LYS A 353 -0.33 -19.36 10.47
C LYS A 353 -1.44 -20.39 10.66
N TYR A 354 -1.15 -21.40 11.44
CA TYR A 354 -2.10 -22.39 11.91
C TYR A 354 -1.93 -22.61 13.41
N TRP A 355 -2.94 -22.22 14.19
CA TRP A 355 -2.88 -22.22 15.66
C TRP A 355 -1.61 -21.54 16.20
N GLY A 356 -1.31 -20.35 15.71
CA GLY A 356 -0.12 -19.57 16.03
C GLY A 356 1.20 -20.12 15.49
N LYS A 357 1.23 -21.34 14.93
CA LYS A 357 2.43 -21.94 14.35
C LYS A 357 2.73 -21.38 12.97
N PRO A 358 3.98 -21.02 12.66
CA PRO A 358 4.37 -20.44 11.39
C PRO A 358 4.45 -21.51 10.30
N VAL A 359 3.33 -21.80 9.63
CA VAL A 359 3.27 -22.78 8.52
C VAL A 359 3.62 -22.14 7.17
N GLY A 360 3.59 -20.84 7.04
CA GLY A 360 3.98 -20.13 5.82
C GLY A 360 5.42 -20.42 5.36
N GLY A 361 6.32 -20.82 6.26
CA GLY A 361 7.68 -21.22 5.92
C GLY A 361 7.81 -22.60 5.27
N CYS A 362 6.74 -23.40 5.22
CA CYS A 362 6.72 -24.72 4.56
C CYS A 362 6.56 -24.56 3.05
N ASP A 363 6.82 -25.65 2.30
CA ASP A 363 6.50 -25.71 0.88
C ASP A 363 4.99 -25.55 0.61
N PHE A 364 4.65 -25.16 -0.61
CA PHE A 364 3.27 -24.89 -0.98
C PHE A 364 2.36 -26.14 -0.92
N GLY A 365 2.89 -27.29 -1.28
CA GLY A 365 2.13 -28.56 -1.22
C GLY A 365 1.72 -28.89 0.22
N TRP A 366 2.62 -28.68 1.17
CA TRP A 366 2.34 -28.87 2.59
C TRP A 366 1.32 -27.84 3.12
N ARG A 367 1.46 -26.57 2.73
CA ARG A 367 0.49 -25.53 3.11
C ARG A 367 -0.92 -25.82 2.61
N ARG A 368 -1.05 -26.29 1.36
CA ARG A 368 -2.33 -26.76 0.81
C ARG A 368 -2.90 -27.94 1.59
N LYS A 369 -2.06 -28.93 1.90
CA LYS A 369 -2.49 -30.06 2.73
C LYS A 369 -2.97 -29.60 4.11
N CYS A 370 -2.33 -28.63 4.71
CA CYS A 370 -2.78 -28.03 5.98
C CYS A 370 -4.16 -27.36 5.84
N ILE A 371 -4.41 -26.59 4.78
CA ILE A 371 -5.74 -26.02 4.51
C ILE A 371 -6.77 -27.13 4.39
N HIS A 372 -6.52 -28.14 3.58
CA HIS A 372 -7.44 -29.24 3.32
C HIS A 372 -7.77 -30.03 4.60
N ASP A 373 -6.75 -30.57 5.24
CA ASP A 373 -6.92 -31.53 6.35
C ASP A 373 -7.38 -30.85 7.64
N GLU A 374 -6.97 -29.62 7.88
CA GLU A 374 -7.17 -28.96 9.16
C GLU A 374 -8.28 -27.89 9.15
N ILE A 375 -8.66 -27.38 7.98
CA ILE A 375 -9.70 -26.35 7.87
C ILE A 375 -10.92 -26.89 7.11
N ILE A 376 -10.71 -27.42 5.89
CA ILE A 376 -11.82 -27.78 5.00
C ILE A 376 -12.51 -29.06 5.47
N VAL A 377 -11.77 -30.16 5.64
CA VAL A 377 -12.33 -31.46 6.01
C VAL A 377 -13.09 -31.42 7.35
N PRO A 378 -12.56 -30.83 8.44
CA PRO A 378 -13.30 -30.74 9.69
C PRO A 378 -14.59 -29.92 9.54
N ARG A 379 -14.53 -28.83 8.77
CA ARG A 379 -15.69 -27.98 8.53
C ARG A 379 -16.77 -28.70 7.70
N GLU A 380 -16.40 -29.42 6.66
CA GLU A 380 -17.32 -30.21 5.85
C GLU A 380 -18.00 -31.31 6.65
N ALA A 381 -17.25 -31.95 7.55
CA ALA A 381 -17.80 -32.96 8.45
C ALA A 381 -18.88 -32.38 9.39
N GLU A 382 -18.67 -31.17 9.92
CA GLU A 382 -19.66 -30.51 10.80
C GLU A 382 -20.89 -29.97 10.02
N LEU A 383 -20.69 -29.53 8.79
CA LEU A 383 -21.79 -29.19 7.87
C LEU A 383 -22.67 -30.41 7.57
N GLN A 384 -22.06 -31.59 7.33
CA GLN A 384 -22.78 -32.84 7.10
C GLN A 384 -23.53 -33.34 8.34
N ARG A 385 -22.99 -33.08 9.54
CA ARG A 385 -23.65 -33.40 10.81
C ARG A 385 -24.78 -32.42 11.18
N GLY A 386 -24.89 -31.28 10.47
CA GLY A 386 -25.86 -30.24 10.77
C GLY A 386 -25.51 -29.38 11.98
N THR A 387 -24.29 -29.48 12.51
CA THR A 387 -23.80 -28.61 13.63
C THR A 387 -23.45 -27.21 13.14
N ILE A 388 -23.14 -27.07 11.85
CA ILE A 388 -23.02 -25.77 11.16
C ILE A 388 -24.20 -25.62 10.22
N ASP A 389 -24.98 -24.56 10.42
CA ASP A 389 -26.04 -24.18 9.49
C ASP A 389 -25.47 -23.27 8.40
N ARG A 390 -25.33 -23.80 7.18
CA ARG A 390 -24.82 -23.04 6.03
C ARG A 390 -25.68 -21.83 5.66
N SER A 391 -26.97 -21.84 6.01
CA SER A 391 -27.89 -20.74 5.69
C SER A 391 -27.64 -19.49 6.54
N GLN A 392 -27.01 -19.65 7.70
CA GLN A 392 -26.65 -18.55 8.61
C GLN A 392 -25.31 -17.92 8.27
N GLU A 393 -24.51 -18.55 7.41
CA GLU A 393 -23.19 -18.04 7.05
C GLU A 393 -23.24 -17.09 5.87
N PRO A 394 -22.51 -15.97 5.91
CA PRO A 394 -22.52 -14.95 4.86
C PRO A 394 -22.02 -15.47 3.51
N PHE A 395 -21.11 -16.44 3.51
CA PHE A 395 -20.56 -17.05 2.32
C PHE A 395 -20.00 -18.45 2.57
N GLY A 396 -19.81 -19.24 1.50
CA GLY A 396 -19.17 -20.55 1.57
C GLY A 396 -17.66 -20.45 1.66
N ILE A 397 -17.06 -21.45 2.33
CA ILE A 397 -15.61 -21.59 2.40
C ILE A 397 -15.21 -22.80 1.56
N ARG A 398 -14.20 -22.64 0.68
CA ARG A 398 -13.63 -23.71 -0.12
C ARG A 398 -12.12 -23.56 -0.26
N GLU A 399 -11.41 -24.65 -0.45
CA GLU A 399 -10.04 -24.61 -0.93
C GLU A 399 -10.02 -24.28 -2.44
N LYS A 400 -9.11 -23.39 -2.86
CA LYS A 400 -8.83 -23.17 -4.28
C LYS A 400 -7.98 -24.32 -4.81
N PRO A 401 -8.44 -25.09 -5.80
CA PRO A 401 -7.65 -26.18 -6.32
C PRO A 401 -6.48 -25.69 -7.17
N PHE A 402 -5.38 -26.40 -7.07
CA PHE A 402 -4.19 -26.25 -7.90
C PHE A 402 -3.80 -27.60 -8.48
N TRP A 403 -3.32 -27.61 -9.68
CA TRP A 403 -2.91 -28.79 -10.41
C TRP A 403 -1.46 -28.68 -10.88
N ASP A 404 -0.94 -29.78 -11.34
CA ASP A 404 0.32 -29.80 -12.08
C ASP A 404 0.31 -28.81 -13.24
N ILE A 405 1.47 -28.19 -13.52
CA ILE A 405 1.61 -27.17 -14.57
C ILE A 405 1.12 -27.66 -15.95
N THR A 406 1.19 -28.96 -16.24
CA THR A 406 0.70 -29.54 -17.50
C THR A 406 -0.81 -29.40 -17.67
N SER A 407 -1.54 -29.19 -16.58
CA SER A 407 -2.99 -28.93 -16.60
C SER A 407 -3.37 -27.54 -17.11
N ALA A 408 -2.41 -26.64 -17.32
CA ALA A 408 -2.66 -25.27 -17.80
C ALA A 408 -3.47 -25.27 -19.12
N LYS A 409 -3.15 -26.18 -20.04
CA LYS A 409 -3.89 -26.34 -21.30
C LYS A 409 -5.36 -26.67 -21.05
N LYS A 410 -5.62 -27.67 -20.19
CA LYS A 410 -6.99 -28.10 -19.84
C LYS A 410 -7.80 -27.00 -19.16
N ILE A 411 -7.15 -26.22 -18.28
CA ILE A 411 -7.78 -25.09 -17.59
C ILE A 411 -8.19 -23.98 -18.58
N LEU A 412 -7.36 -23.74 -19.61
CA LEU A 412 -7.66 -22.74 -20.65
C LEU A 412 -8.53 -23.27 -21.79
N ASP A 413 -8.78 -24.56 -21.86
CA ASP A 413 -9.71 -25.12 -22.85
C ASP A 413 -11.15 -24.85 -22.41
N GLY A 414 -11.97 -24.41 -23.34
CA GLY A 414 -13.29 -23.87 -23.07
C GLY A 414 -14.30 -24.82 -22.40
N SER A 415 -13.99 -26.12 -22.25
CA SER A 415 -14.78 -27.06 -21.46
C SER A 415 -14.65 -26.77 -19.96
N PHE A 416 -13.44 -26.59 -19.46
CA PHE A 416 -13.20 -26.31 -18.03
C PHE A 416 -13.75 -24.95 -17.61
N SER A 417 -13.56 -23.91 -18.44
CA SER A 417 -14.11 -22.58 -18.15
C SER A 417 -15.63 -22.55 -18.11
N LYS A 418 -16.31 -23.46 -18.80
CA LYS A 418 -17.78 -23.62 -18.77
C LYS A 418 -18.27 -24.32 -17.50
N GLU A 419 -17.41 -25.10 -16.84
CA GLU A 419 -17.72 -25.78 -15.57
C GLU A 419 -17.57 -24.84 -14.38
N LEU A 420 -16.81 -23.75 -14.53
CA LEU A 420 -16.65 -22.72 -13.50
C LEU A 420 -17.89 -21.83 -13.47
N MET A 421 -18.40 -21.60 -12.27
CA MET A 421 -19.63 -20.82 -12.03
C MET A 421 -19.33 -19.34 -11.78
N HIS A 422 -18.07 -18.90 -11.97
CA HIS A 422 -17.61 -17.52 -11.83
C HIS A 422 -16.63 -17.15 -12.94
N GLU A 423 -16.43 -15.87 -13.13
CA GLU A 423 -15.54 -15.33 -14.16
C GLU A 423 -14.06 -15.57 -13.81
N THR A 424 -13.27 -15.80 -14.85
CA THR A 424 -11.83 -16.00 -14.75
C THR A 424 -11.09 -15.14 -15.77
N ASP A 425 -9.95 -14.58 -15.37
CA ASP A 425 -9.19 -13.67 -16.21
C ASP A 425 -7.76 -14.16 -16.55
N GLY A 426 -7.53 -15.48 -16.42
CA GLY A 426 -6.24 -16.08 -16.76
C GLY A 426 -5.80 -17.22 -15.86
N LEU A 427 -4.50 -17.32 -15.64
CA LEU A 427 -3.85 -18.35 -14.81
C LEU A 427 -3.00 -17.74 -13.73
N ILE A 428 -2.86 -18.46 -12.62
CA ILE A 428 -1.89 -18.19 -11.56
C ILE A 428 -0.93 -19.37 -11.43
N PHE A 429 0.36 -19.10 -11.39
CA PHE A 429 1.43 -20.08 -11.25
C PHE A 429 2.11 -19.89 -9.90
N GLN A 430 2.09 -20.93 -9.09
CA GLN A 430 2.60 -20.94 -7.73
C GLN A 430 3.78 -21.93 -7.64
N PRO A 431 5.00 -21.50 -7.22
CA PRO A 431 6.12 -22.40 -7.05
C PRO A 431 5.86 -23.38 -5.91
N HIS A 432 6.25 -24.65 -6.10
CA HIS A 432 5.95 -25.74 -5.15
C HIS A 432 6.76 -25.65 -3.86
N ASN A 433 8.08 -25.44 -3.98
CA ASN A 433 9.01 -25.59 -2.85
C ASN A 433 9.26 -24.29 -2.06
N ASP A 434 8.69 -23.18 -2.49
CA ASP A 434 8.98 -21.87 -1.92
C ASP A 434 8.02 -21.54 -0.77
N PRO A 435 8.50 -20.85 0.29
CA PRO A 435 7.68 -20.39 1.38
C PRO A 435 6.72 -19.29 0.92
N TYR A 436 5.75 -18.95 1.78
CA TYR A 436 4.93 -17.75 1.62
C TYR A 436 5.81 -16.50 1.80
N ILE A 437 5.86 -15.65 0.79
CA ILE A 437 6.63 -14.41 0.80
C ILE A 437 5.65 -13.24 0.87
N PRO A 438 5.64 -12.45 1.96
CA PRO A 438 4.77 -11.28 2.09
C PRO A 438 5.18 -10.17 1.12
N GLY A 439 4.20 -9.33 0.75
CA GLY A 439 4.41 -8.24 -0.19
C GLY A 439 4.68 -8.72 -1.62
N ARG A 440 5.45 -7.98 -2.40
CA ARG A 440 5.75 -8.32 -3.79
C ARG A 440 6.53 -9.63 -3.88
N CYS A 441 6.01 -10.59 -4.64
CA CYS A 441 6.63 -11.90 -4.85
C CYS A 441 6.87 -12.14 -6.35
N ASP A 442 8.11 -11.97 -6.79
CA ASP A 442 8.48 -12.03 -8.21
C ASP A 442 8.43 -13.46 -8.80
N ILE A 443 8.36 -14.48 -7.95
CA ILE A 443 8.28 -15.88 -8.37
C ILE A 443 6.85 -16.42 -8.49
N ILE A 444 5.84 -15.72 -7.96
CA ILE A 444 4.43 -16.08 -8.21
C ILE A 444 3.97 -15.31 -9.45
N LEU A 445 3.59 -16.05 -10.49
CA LEU A 445 3.31 -15.45 -11.79
C LEU A 445 1.81 -15.47 -12.08
N LYS A 446 1.26 -14.33 -12.48
CA LYS A 446 -0.09 -14.23 -13.02
C LYS A 446 -0.02 -14.02 -14.52
N TRP A 447 -0.68 -14.88 -15.27
CA TRP A 447 -0.81 -14.75 -16.71
C TRP A 447 -2.24 -14.39 -17.08
N LYS A 448 -2.38 -13.41 -17.96
CA LYS A 448 -3.65 -13.03 -18.60
C LYS A 448 -3.51 -13.16 -20.11
N PRO A 449 -4.60 -13.50 -20.84
CA PRO A 449 -4.61 -13.37 -22.29
C PRO A 449 -4.22 -11.95 -22.69
N PRO A 450 -3.46 -11.75 -23.77
CA PRO A 450 -3.04 -10.41 -24.21
C PRO A 450 -4.20 -9.41 -24.39
N SER A 451 -5.36 -9.90 -24.83
CA SER A 451 -6.59 -9.10 -24.98
C SER A 451 -7.18 -8.59 -23.65
N MET A 452 -6.77 -9.17 -22.52
CA MET A 452 -7.22 -8.78 -21.18
C MET A 452 -6.18 -7.93 -20.42
N ASN A 453 -5.06 -7.57 -21.07
CA ASN A 453 -4.10 -6.67 -20.47
C ASN A 453 -4.68 -5.26 -20.44
N SER A 454 -4.71 -4.67 -19.25
CA SER A 454 -5.26 -3.34 -19.02
C SER A 454 -4.40 -2.55 -18.05
N VAL A 455 -4.46 -1.22 -18.18
CA VAL A 455 -3.80 -0.28 -17.29
C VAL A 455 -4.86 0.64 -16.67
N ASP A 456 -4.75 0.86 -15.36
CA ASP A 456 -5.58 1.84 -14.67
C ASP A 456 -4.92 3.21 -14.75
N PHE A 457 -5.61 4.16 -15.35
CA PHE A 457 -5.17 5.54 -15.51
C PHE A 457 -6.07 6.50 -14.73
N ARG A 458 -5.53 7.63 -14.33
CA ARG A 458 -6.34 8.81 -14.05
C ARG A 458 -6.60 9.54 -15.35
N LEU A 459 -7.87 9.65 -15.74
CA LEU A 459 -8.28 10.41 -16.92
C LEU A 459 -8.32 11.91 -16.59
N LYS A 460 -7.74 12.74 -17.42
CA LYS A 460 -7.88 14.20 -17.38
C LYS A 460 -8.29 14.70 -18.76
N ILE A 461 -9.47 15.26 -18.87
CA ILE A 461 -10.01 15.75 -20.14
C ILE A 461 -9.53 17.18 -20.37
N THR A 462 -8.96 17.44 -21.54
CA THR A 462 -8.48 18.77 -21.95
C THR A 462 -8.90 19.06 -23.37
N THR A 463 -9.00 20.35 -23.67
CA THR A 463 -9.24 20.83 -25.05
C THR A 463 -7.94 21.43 -25.59
N VAL A 464 -7.39 20.80 -26.58
CA VAL A 464 -6.18 21.29 -27.28
C VAL A 464 -6.64 22.24 -28.38
N ARG A 465 -6.09 23.45 -28.37
CA ARG A 465 -6.30 24.46 -29.41
C ARG A 465 -4.97 24.65 -30.13
N ALA A 466 -4.86 24.20 -31.35
CA ALA A 466 -3.76 24.57 -32.24
C ALA A 466 -4.21 25.71 -33.15
N GLU A 467 -3.31 26.67 -33.46
CA GLU A 467 -3.61 27.78 -34.38
C GLU A 467 -4.07 27.23 -35.72
N GLY A 468 -5.24 27.68 -36.18
CA GLY A 468 -5.82 27.26 -37.45
C GLY A 468 -6.56 25.92 -37.44
N CYS A 469 -6.68 25.23 -36.32
CA CYS A 469 -7.40 23.94 -36.18
C CYS A 469 -8.66 24.07 -35.34
N ILE A 470 -9.63 23.20 -35.62
CA ILE A 470 -10.81 23.05 -34.76
C ILE A 470 -10.37 22.51 -33.40
N PRO A 471 -10.81 23.10 -32.27
CA PRO A 471 -10.48 22.60 -30.94
C PRO A 471 -10.84 21.14 -30.77
N GLU A 472 -9.87 20.29 -30.47
CA GLU A 472 -10.09 18.87 -30.25
C GLU A 472 -10.06 18.55 -28.73
N THR A 473 -11.09 17.85 -28.27
CA THR A 473 -11.13 17.36 -26.87
C THR A 473 -10.45 16.01 -26.80
N CYS A 474 -9.37 15.92 -26.03
CA CYS A 474 -8.65 14.67 -25.79
C CYS A 474 -8.63 14.32 -24.30
N GLY A 475 -8.53 13.05 -23.99
CA GLY A 475 -8.33 12.52 -22.65
C GLY A 475 -6.84 12.19 -22.45
N LEU A 476 -6.21 12.90 -21.55
CA LEU A 476 -4.84 12.60 -21.10
C LEU A 476 -4.89 11.51 -20.03
N LEU A 477 -4.06 10.49 -20.17
CA LEU A 477 -4.00 9.32 -19.30
C LEU A 477 -2.76 9.42 -18.41
N PHE A 478 -2.99 9.54 -17.09
CA PHE A 478 -1.90 9.67 -16.12
C PHE A 478 -1.74 8.39 -15.31
N VAL A 479 -0.49 8.03 -15.03
CA VAL A 479 -0.10 6.97 -14.11
C VAL A 479 0.49 7.57 -12.83
N GLY A 480 0.53 6.80 -11.76
CA GLY A 480 1.14 7.23 -10.50
C GLY A 480 2.64 7.45 -10.66
N GLY A 481 3.14 8.51 -10.03
CA GLY A 481 4.57 8.87 -10.07
C GLY A 481 5.04 9.57 -11.35
N GLN A 482 4.13 10.04 -12.22
CA GLN A 482 4.47 10.80 -13.43
C GLN A 482 3.63 12.06 -13.56
N GLN A 483 4.26 13.19 -13.89
CA GLN A 483 3.59 14.47 -14.17
C GLN A 483 3.13 14.58 -15.62
N GLN A 484 3.87 13.96 -16.53
CA GLN A 484 3.51 13.94 -17.94
C GLN A 484 2.46 12.87 -18.20
N PRO A 485 1.53 13.10 -19.13
CA PRO A 485 0.58 12.07 -19.50
C PRO A 485 1.33 10.87 -20.08
N PHE A 486 0.99 9.68 -19.60
CA PHE A 486 1.52 8.42 -20.09
C PHE A 486 1.01 8.08 -21.49
N GLY A 487 -0.16 8.58 -21.83
CA GLY A 487 -0.80 8.40 -23.13
C GLY A 487 -2.00 9.31 -23.29
N GLN A 488 -2.69 9.16 -24.41
CA GLN A 488 -3.91 9.90 -24.69
C GLN A 488 -4.95 8.98 -25.34
N MET A 489 -6.22 9.36 -25.20
CA MET A 489 -7.35 8.67 -25.82
C MET A 489 -8.38 9.64 -26.37
N LYS A 490 -9.18 9.19 -27.35
CA LYS A 490 -10.31 9.96 -27.87
C LYS A 490 -11.43 10.00 -26.83
N ILE A 491 -12.03 11.17 -26.67
CA ILE A 491 -13.13 11.39 -25.73
C ILE A 491 -14.47 11.38 -26.46
N THR A 492 -15.33 10.44 -26.09
CA THR A 492 -16.75 10.43 -26.49
C THR A 492 -17.60 11.23 -25.50
N LYS A 493 -18.86 11.52 -25.84
CA LYS A 493 -19.78 12.23 -24.95
C LYS A 493 -19.97 11.48 -23.61
N GLU A 494 -19.97 10.16 -23.67
CA GLU A 494 -20.16 9.27 -22.50
C GLU A 494 -18.92 9.27 -21.59
N LEU A 495 -17.72 9.47 -22.15
CA LEU A 495 -16.49 9.46 -21.35
C LEU A 495 -16.28 10.74 -20.56
N LYS A 496 -16.99 11.83 -20.87
CA LYS A 496 -16.85 13.11 -20.15
C LYS A 496 -17.19 13.02 -18.65
N GLN A 497 -18.06 12.10 -18.25
CA GLN A 497 -18.42 11.87 -16.86
C GLN A 497 -17.28 11.26 -16.01
N TYR A 498 -16.22 10.76 -16.64
CA TYR A 498 -15.08 10.12 -15.99
C TYR A 498 -13.87 11.05 -15.82
N ASP A 499 -14.05 12.36 -16.07
CA ASP A 499 -12.96 13.33 -15.83
C ASP A 499 -12.49 13.28 -14.38
N ASN A 500 -11.16 13.26 -14.18
CA ASN A 500 -10.46 13.07 -12.90
C ASN A 500 -10.71 11.74 -12.17
N LYS A 501 -11.38 10.77 -12.80
CA LYS A 501 -11.62 9.43 -12.23
C LYS A 501 -10.54 8.43 -12.63
N ILE A 502 -10.46 7.33 -11.89
CA ILE A 502 -9.62 6.19 -12.28
C ILE A 502 -10.41 5.31 -13.25
N ILE A 503 -9.84 5.11 -14.41
CA ILE A 503 -10.42 4.30 -15.47
C ILE A 503 -9.48 3.18 -15.86
N GLU A 504 -10.03 2.01 -16.17
CA GLU A 504 -9.30 0.89 -16.75
C GLU A 504 -9.37 0.98 -18.27
N CYS A 505 -8.20 0.91 -18.92
CA CYS A 505 -8.08 0.96 -20.37
C CYS A 505 -7.26 -0.23 -20.89
N THR A 506 -7.68 -0.77 -22.02
CA THR A 506 -6.87 -1.68 -22.85
C THR A 506 -6.26 -0.93 -24.02
N TYR A 507 -5.27 -1.53 -24.66
CA TYR A 507 -4.58 -0.92 -25.80
C TYR A 507 -4.81 -1.74 -27.07
N ASP A 508 -5.33 -1.09 -28.10
CA ASP A 508 -5.45 -1.63 -29.45
C ASP A 508 -4.41 -0.97 -30.35
N PRO A 509 -3.59 -1.74 -31.10
CA PRO A 509 -2.54 -1.16 -31.97
C PRO A 509 -3.06 -0.18 -33.03
N LYS A 510 -4.33 -0.30 -33.46
CA LYS A 510 -4.93 0.57 -34.50
C LYS A 510 -5.70 1.74 -33.90
N LYS A 511 -6.32 1.56 -32.73
CA LYS A 511 -7.23 2.55 -32.11
C LYS A 511 -6.59 3.28 -30.92
N GLY A 512 -5.44 2.83 -30.43
CA GLY A 512 -4.81 3.34 -29.20
C GLY A 512 -5.50 2.83 -27.93
N TRP A 513 -5.48 3.65 -26.87
CA TRP A 513 -6.11 3.32 -25.60
C TRP A 513 -7.64 3.35 -25.73
N ILE A 514 -8.28 2.27 -25.23
CA ILE A 514 -9.73 2.09 -25.25
C ILE A 514 -10.22 1.93 -23.82
N PHE A 515 -11.23 2.71 -23.45
CA PHE A 515 -11.91 2.63 -22.17
C PHE A 515 -12.60 1.28 -21.99
N MET A 516 -12.44 0.68 -20.82
CA MET A 516 -13.14 -0.53 -20.41
C MET A 516 -14.21 -0.24 -19.35
N ARG A 517 -13.79 0.32 -18.21
CA ARG A 517 -14.67 0.63 -17.08
C ARG A 517 -14.08 1.68 -16.14
N GLU A 518 -14.92 2.28 -15.29
CA GLU A 518 -14.47 3.04 -14.13
C GLU A 518 -13.98 2.07 -13.04
N ARG A 519 -12.89 2.42 -12.37
CA ARG A 519 -12.36 1.67 -11.22
C ARG A 519 -12.81 2.33 -9.92
N THR A 520 -14.05 2.03 -9.51
CA THR A 520 -14.64 2.53 -8.25
C THR A 520 -13.98 1.93 -7.00
N ASP A 521 -13.32 0.79 -7.19
CA ASP A 521 -12.57 0.04 -6.18
C ASP A 521 -11.16 0.58 -5.94
N LYS A 522 -10.70 1.56 -6.76
CA LYS A 522 -9.36 2.12 -6.68
C LYS A 522 -9.38 3.64 -6.50
N SER A 523 -8.52 4.12 -5.61
CA SER A 523 -8.29 5.56 -5.40
C SER A 523 -7.14 6.12 -6.23
N PHE A 524 -6.25 5.25 -6.73
CA PHE A 524 -5.04 5.61 -7.48
C PHE A 524 -4.90 4.82 -8.78
N PRO A 525 -4.31 5.42 -9.84
CA PRO A 525 -3.96 4.71 -11.06
C PRO A 525 -2.80 3.73 -10.81
N ASN A 526 -2.49 2.90 -11.81
CA ASN A 526 -1.27 2.10 -11.74
C ASN A 526 -0.03 2.99 -11.66
N GLY A 527 0.96 2.59 -10.85
CA GLY A 527 2.27 3.24 -10.84
C GLY A 527 2.98 3.09 -12.19
N TYR A 528 3.89 4.01 -12.51
CA TYR A 528 4.62 4.04 -13.79
C TYR A 528 5.27 2.70 -14.13
N LYS A 529 6.02 2.09 -13.19
CA LYS A 529 6.67 0.78 -13.40
C LYS A 529 5.65 -0.31 -13.78
N THR A 530 4.50 -0.32 -13.14
CA THR A 530 3.41 -1.28 -13.43
C THR A 530 2.83 -1.03 -14.81
N ALA A 531 2.55 0.21 -15.17
CA ALA A 531 2.02 0.57 -16.48
C ALA A 531 3.00 0.19 -17.60
N VAL A 532 4.29 0.48 -17.42
CA VAL A 532 5.34 0.08 -18.38
C VAL A 532 5.42 -1.44 -18.51
N ALA A 533 5.38 -2.19 -17.40
CA ALA A 533 5.41 -3.65 -17.46
C ALA A 533 4.19 -4.23 -18.20
N VAL A 534 3.00 -3.64 -18.00
CA VAL A 534 1.79 -4.03 -18.76
C VAL A 534 1.94 -3.68 -20.23
N CYS A 535 2.47 -2.49 -20.58
CA CYS A 535 2.75 -2.13 -21.97
C CYS A 535 3.75 -3.08 -22.62
N GLN A 536 4.79 -3.52 -21.91
CA GLN A 536 5.71 -4.56 -22.39
C GLN A 536 4.98 -5.88 -22.65
N SER A 537 4.04 -6.24 -21.77
CA SER A 537 3.20 -7.43 -21.97
C SER A 537 2.24 -7.29 -23.16
N ILE A 538 1.84 -6.06 -23.52
CA ILE A 538 1.03 -5.77 -24.70
C ILE A 538 1.87 -5.84 -25.97
N THR A 539 3.08 -5.26 -25.96
CA THR A 539 3.95 -5.19 -27.15
C THR A 539 4.69 -6.50 -27.44
N ASN A 540 5.03 -7.26 -26.40
CA ASN A 540 5.70 -8.57 -26.51
C ASN A 540 5.00 -9.61 -25.65
N PRO A 541 3.78 -10.03 -25.99
CA PRO A 541 2.93 -10.82 -25.14
C PRO A 541 3.44 -12.26 -24.99
N VAL A 542 3.17 -12.83 -23.82
CA VAL A 542 3.16 -14.27 -23.62
C VAL A 542 1.79 -14.78 -24.07
N THR A 543 1.68 -15.14 -25.35
CA THR A 543 0.42 -15.66 -25.90
C THR A 543 0.12 -17.04 -25.36
N LYS A 544 -1.13 -17.51 -25.50
CA LYS A 544 -1.54 -18.87 -25.08
C LYS A 544 -0.66 -19.92 -25.76
N GLU A 545 -0.45 -19.81 -27.06
CA GLU A 545 0.34 -20.75 -27.88
C GLU A 545 1.79 -20.79 -27.42
N PHE A 546 2.39 -19.61 -27.16
CA PHE A 546 3.75 -19.54 -26.64
C PHE A 546 3.84 -20.19 -25.26
N LEU A 547 2.92 -19.87 -24.34
CA LEU A 547 2.92 -20.40 -22.99
C LEU A 547 2.76 -21.94 -22.98
N MET A 548 1.82 -22.47 -23.78
CA MET A 548 1.63 -23.91 -23.90
C MET A 548 2.86 -24.60 -24.47
N GLY A 549 3.42 -24.07 -25.57
CA GLY A 549 4.65 -24.60 -26.15
C GLY A 549 5.84 -24.51 -25.18
N PHE A 550 5.91 -23.47 -24.35
CA PHE A 550 6.94 -23.35 -23.31
C PHE A 550 6.77 -24.41 -22.22
N ILE A 551 5.54 -24.63 -21.74
CA ILE A 551 5.23 -25.64 -20.72
C ILE A 551 5.53 -27.03 -21.25
N ASP A 552 5.11 -27.34 -22.47
CA ASP A 552 5.30 -28.67 -23.07
C ASP A 552 6.77 -29.02 -23.26
N ASN A 553 7.60 -28.07 -23.64
CA ASN A 553 8.99 -28.32 -24.05
C ASN A 553 10.05 -27.95 -23.02
N LYS A 554 9.77 -27.03 -22.08
CA LYS A 554 10.80 -26.44 -21.22
C LYS A 554 10.49 -26.46 -19.73
N ALA A 555 9.22 -26.53 -19.31
CA ALA A 555 8.86 -26.51 -17.89
C ALA A 555 9.26 -27.81 -17.18
N ILE A 556 9.64 -27.68 -15.89
CA ILE A 556 9.83 -28.85 -15.03
C ILE A 556 8.47 -29.52 -14.82
N LYS A 557 8.42 -30.80 -15.16
CA LYS A 557 7.24 -31.65 -14.96
C LYS A 557 7.48 -32.57 -13.74
N PRO A 558 6.41 -33.02 -13.07
CA PRO A 558 6.58 -33.99 -12.00
C PRO A 558 7.28 -35.24 -12.54
N THR A 559 8.30 -35.67 -11.84
CA THR A 559 8.93 -36.97 -12.12
C THR A 559 7.86 -38.04 -11.93
N SER A 560 7.60 -38.84 -12.97
CA SER A 560 6.71 -39.99 -12.89
C SER A 560 7.32 -41.05 -11.94
N SER A 561 7.22 -40.83 -10.64
CA SER A 561 7.42 -41.92 -9.68
C SER A 561 6.24 -42.87 -9.84
N LYS A 562 6.55 -44.11 -10.22
CA LYS A 562 5.63 -45.23 -10.29
C LYS A 562 4.65 -45.15 -9.11
N ARG A 563 3.35 -45.19 -9.39
CA ARG A 563 2.31 -45.46 -8.40
C ARG A 563 2.60 -46.82 -7.78
N SER A 564 3.27 -46.87 -6.65
CA SER A 564 3.19 -47.99 -5.74
C SER A 564 1.89 -47.83 -4.96
N ALA A 565 0.91 -48.61 -5.35
CA ALA A 565 -0.24 -48.88 -4.52
C ALA A 565 0.25 -49.69 -3.32
N GLU A 566 0.34 -49.05 -2.15
CA GLU A 566 0.29 -49.76 -0.86
C GLU A 566 -0.37 -48.84 0.15
N GLY A 567 -1.55 -49.26 0.58
CA GLY A 567 -2.25 -48.70 1.70
C GLY A 567 -1.48 -48.96 3.00
N GLY A 568 -1.20 -47.88 3.71
CA GLY A 568 -0.61 -47.94 5.04
C GLY A 568 -0.89 -46.65 5.76
N HIS A 569 -1.89 -46.65 6.61
CA HIS A 569 -2.16 -45.57 7.55
C HIS A 569 -0.98 -45.46 8.55
N GLN A 570 0.01 -44.64 8.24
CA GLN A 570 0.92 -44.12 9.24
C GLN A 570 0.55 -42.66 9.57
N LYS A 571 0.17 -42.44 10.83
CA LYS A 571 0.03 -41.14 11.44
C LYS A 571 1.39 -40.44 11.37
N ALA A 572 1.61 -39.60 10.37
CA ALA A 572 2.75 -38.70 10.32
C ALA A 572 2.48 -37.52 11.26
N GLY A 573 3.16 -37.51 12.40
CA GLY A 573 3.24 -36.36 13.28
C GLY A 573 3.90 -35.20 12.54
N MET A 574 3.50 -33.98 12.88
CA MET A 574 4.07 -32.71 12.41
C MET A 574 5.60 -32.74 12.52
N PRO A 575 6.37 -32.41 11.48
CA PRO A 575 7.83 -32.30 11.61
C PRO A 575 8.15 -31.15 12.60
N PRO A 576 9.19 -31.31 13.44
CA PRO A 576 9.58 -30.24 14.38
C PRO A 576 10.09 -29.03 13.59
N PRO A 577 9.85 -27.82 14.10
CA PRO A 577 10.37 -26.61 13.47
C PRO A 577 11.89 -26.64 13.47
N LYS A 578 12.53 -26.36 12.34
CA LYS A 578 13.97 -26.15 12.27
C LYS A 578 14.33 -25.01 13.23
N GLN A 579 15.05 -25.32 14.30
CA GLN A 579 15.60 -24.32 15.21
C GLN A 579 16.56 -23.42 14.42
N ALA A 580 16.34 -22.12 14.49
CA ALA A 580 17.32 -21.12 14.10
C ALA A 580 18.57 -21.36 14.97
N ARG A 581 19.72 -21.57 14.35
CA ARG A 581 20.99 -21.64 15.03
C ARG A 581 21.24 -20.28 15.68
N GLY A 582 21.21 -20.24 17.00
CA GLY A 582 21.66 -19.11 17.77
C GLY A 582 23.17 -18.96 17.59
N ASP A 583 23.59 -17.74 17.30
CA ASP A 583 24.98 -17.35 17.30
C ASP A 583 25.54 -17.48 18.72
N ALA A 584 26.46 -18.43 18.89
CA ALA A 584 27.22 -18.59 20.11
C ALA A 584 28.38 -17.58 20.08
N HIS A 585 28.38 -16.68 21.04
CA HIS A 585 29.53 -15.82 21.38
C HIS A 585 30.78 -16.67 21.57
N HIS A 586 31.80 -16.47 20.73
CA HIS A 586 33.17 -16.85 21.01
C HIS A 586 34.00 -15.59 21.25
N GLN A 587 34.52 -15.49 22.47
CA GLN A 587 35.61 -14.56 22.85
C GLN A 587 36.92 -15.01 22.19
N PRO A 588 37.82 -14.08 21.79
CA PRO A 588 39.09 -14.41 21.19
C PRO A 588 40.17 -14.64 22.27
N SER A 589 40.85 -15.77 22.17
CA SER A 589 42.13 -15.99 22.86
C SER A 589 43.27 -15.57 21.95
N HIS A 590 44.20 -14.79 22.50
CA HIS A 590 45.46 -14.38 21.90
C HIS A 590 46.40 -15.54 21.61
N SER A 591 47.05 -15.55 20.44
CA SER A 591 48.43 -16.00 20.28
C SER A 591 49.06 -15.38 19.02
N GLN A 592 50.32 -15.00 19.20
CA GLN A 592 51.17 -14.22 18.33
C GLN A 592 51.77 -15.01 17.16
N ALA A 593 52.19 -14.25 16.17
CA ALA A 593 53.45 -14.22 15.45
C ALA A 593 53.49 -14.66 13.96
N SER A 594 54.04 -13.75 13.22
CA SER A 594 54.99 -13.76 12.09
C SER A 594 54.42 -13.59 10.68
N GLY A 595 54.74 -12.43 10.08
CA GLY A 595 54.67 -12.16 8.62
C GLY A 595 55.93 -12.78 7.92
N PRO A 596 56.26 -12.47 6.66
CA PRO A 596 55.85 -11.29 5.82
C PRO A 596 55.55 -11.64 4.35
N GLY A 597 55.12 -10.68 3.54
CA GLY A 597 55.26 -10.77 2.06
C GLY A 597 54.22 -10.03 1.25
N ARG A 598 54.50 -8.80 0.81
CA ARG A 598 53.91 -8.11 -0.34
C ARG A 598 54.60 -8.62 -1.64
N PRO A 599 54.01 -8.51 -2.86
CA PRO A 599 53.86 -7.19 -3.49
C PRO A 599 52.63 -7.03 -4.45
N SER A 600 52.26 -5.77 -4.57
CA SER A 600 51.83 -4.93 -5.71
C SER A 600 51.20 -5.54 -6.98
N GLY A 601 50.12 -4.92 -7.46
CA GLY A 601 49.63 -5.00 -8.82
C GLY A 601 48.35 -4.21 -9.03
N SER A 602 48.49 -2.95 -9.44
CA SER A 602 47.40 -2.07 -9.93
C SER A 602 46.93 -2.48 -11.31
N LEU A 603 45.61 -2.42 -11.58
CA LEU A 603 45.08 -2.22 -12.93
C LEU A 603 43.77 -1.46 -12.86
N MET A 604 43.73 -0.32 -13.53
CA MET A 604 42.58 0.56 -13.77
C MET A 604 41.61 -0.05 -14.81
N PRO A 605 40.33 0.33 -14.78
CA PRO A 605 39.35 -0.03 -15.80
C PRO A 605 39.37 0.93 -17.01
N PRO A 606 38.92 0.49 -18.19
CA PRO A 606 38.87 1.28 -19.42
C PRO A 606 37.58 2.14 -19.53
N PRO A 607 37.56 3.19 -20.37
CA PRO A 607 36.52 4.19 -20.47
C PRO A 607 35.33 3.75 -21.34
N ALA A 608 34.21 4.42 -21.12
CA ALA A 608 32.95 4.25 -21.84
C ALA A 608 33.00 4.92 -23.26
N PRO A 609 32.25 4.40 -24.23
CA PRO A 609 32.06 5.05 -25.52
C PRO A 609 30.86 6.00 -25.54
N ARG A 610 30.95 7.00 -26.42
CA ARG A 610 30.09 8.16 -26.64
C ARG A 610 28.63 7.87 -26.95
#